data_2794553416c5820df6914c3eb127c528
#
_entry.id   2794553416c5820df6914c3eb127c528
#
_cell.length_a   1.000
_cell.length_b   1.000
_cell.length_c   1.000
_cell.angle_alpha   90.00
_cell.angle_beta   90.00
_cell.angle_gamma   90.00
#
_symmetry.space_group_name_H-M   'P 1'
#
loop_
_entity.id
_entity.type
_entity.pdbx_description
1 polymer ?
#
loop_
_entity_poly.entity_id
_entity_poly.type
_entity_poly.pdbx_seq_one_letter_code
_entity_poly.pdbx_strand_id
1 'polypeptide(L)'
;MKKQDLPQDESNLKSANMTEVLYVTDENDNYTTANSIGWEAKKAALEESMELIHERIEEARQNVAHNLVSPIIYFMELNKMDLSVLASYVGMWQWRVKRHAKPKVFKTLNQSVLKKYADAFGISVDELKNFDGK
;
A
#
# COMPACT_ATOMS: atom_id res chain seq x y z
N MET A 1 -13.04 -20.33 -22.17
CA MET A 1 -13.29 -21.04 -20.90
C MET A 1 -14.79 -21.15 -20.70
N LYS A 2 -15.27 -22.34 -20.44
CA LYS A 2 -16.68 -22.57 -20.11
C LYS A 2 -16.93 -22.25 -18.63
N LYS A 3 -18.16 -21.89 -18.28
CA LYS A 3 -18.53 -21.54 -16.92
C LYS A 3 -18.24 -22.64 -15.89
N GLN A 4 -18.32 -23.91 -16.31
CA GLN A 4 -18.01 -25.07 -15.45
C GLN A 4 -16.53 -25.23 -15.16
N ASP A 5 -15.65 -24.68 -15.99
CA ASP A 5 -14.18 -24.77 -15.86
C ASP A 5 -13.60 -23.59 -15.07
N LEU A 6 -14.46 -22.75 -14.49
CA LEU A 6 -14.05 -21.56 -13.76
C LEU A 6 -13.29 -21.93 -12.48
N PRO A 7 -12.05 -21.49 -12.29
CA PRO A 7 -11.30 -21.79 -11.07
C PRO A 7 -11.94 -21.12 -9.85
N GLN A 8 -11.98 -21.86 -8.74
CA GLN A 8 -12.57 -21.43 -7.47
C GLN A 8 -11.63 -21.66 -6.29
N ASP A 9 -10.34 -21.60 -6.53
CA ASP A 9 -9.34 -21.74 -5.47
C ASP A 9 -9.41 -20.56 -4.48
N GLU A 10 -9.17 -20.84 -3.23
CA GLU A 10 -9.14 -19.81 -2.20
C GLU A 10 -8.03 -18.78 -2.46
N SER A 11 -8.34 -17.52 -2.33
CA SER A 11 -7.40 -16.41 -2.51
C SER A 11 -7.58 -15.35 -1.43
N ASN A 12 -6.65 -14.40 -1.38
CA ASN A 12 -6.74 -13.26 -0.47
C ASN A 12 -7.97 -12.38 -0.74
N LEU A 13 -8.54 -12.45 -1.95
CA LEU A 13 -9.76 -11.75 -2.30
C LEU A 13 -10.97 -12.29 -1.55
N LYS A 14 -10.98 -13.60 -1.24
CA LYS A 14 -12.06 -14.21 -0.44
C LYS A 14 -12.11 -13.63 0.97
N SER A 15 -10.96 -13.41 1.60
CA SER A 15 -10.89 -12.80 2.93
C SER A 15 -11.38 -11.36 2.96
N ALA A 16 -11.26 -10.65 1.84
CA ALA A 16 -11.79 -9.30 1.64
C ALA A 16 -13.23 -9.29 1.12
N ASN A 17 -13.88 -10.46 1.04
CA ASN A 17 -15.22 -10.63 0.47
C ASN A 17 -15.36 -10.11 -0.96
N MET A 18 -14.29 -10.24 -1.74
CA MET A 18 -14.23 -9.83 -3.16
C MET A 18 -14.11 -11.05 -4.05
N THR A 19 -14.67 -10.94 -5.27
CA THR A 19 -14.55 -11.94 -6.33
C THR A 19 -14.12 -11.25 -7.62
N GLU A 20 -13.42 -11.98 -8.48
CA GLU A 20 -13.09 -11.48 -9.81
C GLU A 20 -14.20 -11.80 -10.81
N VAL A 21 -14.46 -10.84 -11.70
CA VAL A 21 -15.35 -11.04 -12.84
C VAL A 21 -14.52 -11.48 -14.04
N LEU A 22 -14.79 -12.66 -14.55
CA LEU A 22 -14.13 -13.21 -15.72
C LEU A 22 -15.12 -13.36 -16.89
N TYR A 23 -14.62 -13.17 -18.11
CA TYR A 23 -15.39 -13.51 -19.31
C TYR A 23 -15.26 -15.00 -19.60
N VAL A 24 -16.36 -15.67 -19.64
CA VAL A 24 -16.45 -17.12 -19.90
C VAL A 24 -17.47 -17.38 -21.01
N THR A 25 -17.45 -18.58 -21.59
CA THR A 25 -18.47 -19.00 -22.55
C THR A 25 -19.57 -19.79 -21.84
N ASP A 26 -20.82 -19.55 -22.25
CA ASP A 26 -21.95 -20.35 -21.83
C ASP A 26 -22.04 -21.69 -22.62
N GLU A 27 -23.09 -22.46 -22.38
CA GLU A 27 -23.30 -23.74 -23.06
C GLU A 27 -23.49 -23.60 -24.59
N ASN A 28 -23.80 -22.41 -25.06
CA ASN A 28 -24.01 -22.08 -26.48
C ASN A 28 -22.81 -21.35 -27.10
N ASP A 29 -21.63 -21.38 -26.41
CA ASP A 29 -20.40 -20.70 -26.81
C ASP A 29 -20.51 -19.17 -26.95
N ASN A 30 -21.51 -18.54 -26.30
CA ASN A 30 -21.60 -17.10 -26.22
C ASN A 30 -20.78 -16.60 -25.03
N TYR A 31 -20.17 -15.41 -25.19
CA TYR A 31 -19.41 -14.77 -24.09
C TYR A 31 -20.38 -14.23 -23.03
N THR A 32 -20.11 -14.59 -21.80
CA THR A 32 -20.79 -14.06 -20.60
C THR A 32 -19.78 -13.77 -19.51
N THR A 33 -20.23 -13.12 -18.43
CA THR A 33 -19.39 -12.85 -17.27
C THR A 33 -19.72 -13.81 -16.13
N ALA A 34 -18.71 -14.21 -15.39
CA ALA A 34 -18.88 -15.00 -14.17
C ALA A 34 -17.88 -14.58 -13.10
N ASN A 35 -18.26 -14.73 -11.84
CA ASN A 35 -17.39 -14.41 -10.72
C ASN A 35 -16.52 -15.61 -10.35
N SER A 36 -15.24 -15.34 -10.06
CA SER A 36 -14.28 -16.33 -9.59
C SER A 36 -13.66 -15.87 -8.27
N ILE A 37 -13.38 -16.81 -7.38
CA ILE A 37 -12.59 -16.56 -6.15
C ILE A 37 -11.09 -16.66 -6.39
N GLY A 38 -10.65 -16.96 -7.59
CA GLY A 38 -9.27 -16.92 -8.03
C GLY A 38 -8.68 -18.26 -8.45
N TRP A 39 -7.43 -18.18 -8.88
CA TRP A 39 -6.60 -19.33 -9.30
C TRP A 39 -5.50 -19.53 -8.27
N GLU A 40 -5.05 -20.78 -8.07
CA GLU A 40 -3.97 -21.10 -7.15
C GLU A 40 -2.67 -20.34 -7.47
N ALA A 41 -2.26 -20.30 -8.75
CA ALA A 41 -1.10 -19.52 -9.19
C ALA A 41 -1.24 -18.03 -8.92
N LYS A 42 -2.43 -17.46 -9.08
CA LYS A 42 -2.73 -16.06 -8.80
C LYS A 42 -2.74 -15.80 -7.29
N LYS A 43 -3.25 -16.74 -6.50
CA LYS A 43 -3.19 -16.70 -5.04
C LYS A 43 -1.74 -16.61 -4.55
N ALA A 44 -0.85 -17.47 -5.05
CA ALA A 44 0.56 -17.46 -4.71
C ALA A 44 1.23 -16.12 -5.06
N ALA A 45 0.95 -15.56 -6.25
CA ALA A 45 1.48 -14.26 -6.66
C ALA A 45 0.97 -13.11 -5.78
N LEU A 46 -0.29 -13.13 -5.37
CA LEU A 46 -0.86 -12.14 -4.45
C LEU A 46 -0.25 -12.23 -3.05
N GLU A 47 -0.07 -13.44 -2.52
CA GLU A 47 0.57 -13.67 -1.23
C GLU A 47 2.00 -13.17 -1.21
N GLU A 48 2.79 -13.48 -2.25
CA GLU A 48 4.17 -12.99 -2.40
C GLU A 48 4.22 -11.45 -2.44
N SER A 49 3.31 -10.82 -3.19
CA SER A 49 3.23 -9.36 -3.25
C SER A 49 2.87 -8.75 -1.90
N MET A 50 1.99 -9.37 -1.13
CA MET A 50 1.62 -8.92 0.22
C MET A 50 2.77 -9.08 1.21
N GLU A 51 3.53 -10.17 1.14
CA GLU A 51 4.73 -10.38 1.95
C GLU A 51 5.78 -9.30 1.70
N LEU A 52 6.05 -8.98 0.43
CA LEU A 52 6.98 -7.91 0.06
C LEU A 52 6.55 -6.54 0.62
N ILE A 53 5.26 -6.25 0.59
CA ILE A 53 4.71 -5.01 1.17
C ILE A 53 4.92 -5.00 2.69
N HIS A 54 4.65 -6.11 3.37
CA HIS A 54 4.86 -6.23 4.82
C HIS A 54 6.33 -6.09 5.20
N GLU A 55 7.23 -6.71 4.45
CA GLU A 55 8.68 -6.58 4.66
C GLU A 55 9.14 -5.12 4.55
N ARG A 56 8.67 -4.40 3.54
CA ARG A 56 9.00 -2.97 3.34
C ARG A 56 8.48 -2.10 4.47
N ILE A 57 7.27 -2.34 4.95
CA ILE A 57 6.69 -1.61 6.09
C ILE A 57 7.50 -1.89 7.36
N GLU A 58 7.84 -3.15 7.61
CA GLU A 58 8.63 -3.55 8.79
C GLU A 58 10.05 -2.99 8.73
N GLU A 59 10.70 -3.02 7.57
CA GLU A 59 12.01 -2.40 7.36
C GLU A 59 11.95 -0.90 7.63
N ALA A 60 10.94 -0.21 7.10
CA ALA A 60 10.74 1.22 7.35
C ALA A 60 10.53 1.50 8.84
N ARG A 61 9.74 0.67 9.53
CA ARG A 61 9.51 0.77 10.98
C ARG A 61 10.82 0.65 11.77
N GLN A 62 11.63 -0.35 11.45
CA GLN A 62 12.93 -0.55 12.09
C GLN A 62 13.90 0.60 11.80
N ASN A 63 13.92 1.11 10.57
CA ASN A 63 14.74 2.25 10.21
C ASN A 63 14.34 3.52 10.98
N VAL A 64 13.05 3.73 11.24
CA VAL A 64 12.59 4.81 12.11
C VAL A 64 13.06 4.59 13.55
N ALA A 65 12.91 3.37 14.08
CA ALA A 65 13.35 3.02 15.44
C ALA A 65 14.86 3.24 15.64
N HIS A 66 15.67 2.97 14.62
CA HIS A 66 17.11 3.22 14.62
C HIS A 66 17.50 4.66 14.23
N ASN A 67 16.53 5.54 14.03
CA ASN A 67 16.75 6.94 13.65
C ASN A 67 17.50 7.12 12.32
N LEU A 68 17.33 6.18 11.39
CA LEU A 68 17.93 6.21 10.05
C LEU A 68 17.07 7.00 9.06
N VAL A 69 15.75 6.95 9.22
CA VAL A 69 14.78 7.69 8.42
C VAL A 69 13.72 8.35 9.30
N SER A 70 13.01 9.34 8.78
CA SER A 70 11.90 9.97 9.49
C SER A 70 10.62 9.12 9.42
N PRO A 71 9.64 9.38 10.30
CA PRO A 71 8.33 8.72 10.26
C PRO A 71 7.60 8.85 8.92
N ILE A 72 7.91 9.85 8.12
CA ILE A 72 7.34 10.04 6.78
C ILE A 72 7.53 8.80 5.91
N ILE A 73 8.70 8.17 5.95
CA ILE A 73 8.99 6.96 5.16
C ILE A 73 8.13 5.79 5.62
N TYR A 74 7.95 5.59 6.92
CA TYR A 74 7.08 4.53 7.44
C TYR A 74 5.63 4.71 6.98
N PHE A 75 5.05 5.89 7.16
CA PHE A 75 3.67 6.15 6.77
C PHE A 75 3.48 6.14 5.26
N MET A 76 4.50 6.52 4.48
CA MET A 76 4.50 6.38 3.03
C MET A 76 4.40 4.91 2.61
N GLU A 77 5.21 4.03 3.16
CA GLU A 77 5.15 2.59 2.89
C GLU A 77 3.83 1.97 3.39
N LEU A 78 3.36 2.36 4.58
CA LEU A 78 2.11 1.90 5.15
C LEU A 78 0.91 2.21 4.23
N ASN A 79 0.90 3.38 3.61
CA ASN A 79 -0.14 3.81 2.67
C ASN A 79 0.15 3.38 1.22
N LYS A 80 1.18 2.57 0.98
CA LYS A 80 1.57 2.05 -0.35
C LYS A 80 1.81 3.17 -1.36
N MET A 81 2.40 4.26 -0.92
CA MET A 81 2.79 5.40 -1.76
C MET A 81 4.28 5.35 -2.09
N ASP A 82 4.66 5.89 -3.24
CA ASP A 82 6.04 6.23 -3.55
C ASP A 82 6.30 7.73 -3.34
N LEU A 83 7.54 8.16 -3.53
CA LEU A 83 7.92 9.57 -3.37
C LEU A 83 7.16 10.50 -4.33
N SER A 84 6.90 10.05 -5.54
CA SER A 84 6.17 10.80 -6.56
C SER A 84 4.71 11.03 -6.12
N VAL A 85 4.05 9.97 -5.67
CA VAL A 85 2.66 10.02 -5.20
C VAL A 85 2.56 10.90 -3.96
N LEU A 86 3.43 10.71 -2.98
CA LEU A 86 3.44 11.52 -1.76
C LEU A 86 3.69 13.01 -2.06
N ALA A 87 4.64 13.31 -2.95
CA ALA A 87 4.93 14.69 -3.37
C ALA A 87 3.70 15.36 -4.00
N SER A 88 2.94 14.63 -4.79
CA SER A 88 1.68 15.10 -5.38
C SER A 88 0.63 15.40 -4.32
N TYR A 89 0.46 14.52 -3.34
CA TYR A 89 -0.51 14.72 -2.24
C TYR A 89 -0.19 15.93 -1.36
N VAL A 90 1.08 16.12 -1.03
CA VAL A 90 1.50 17.25 -0.17
C VAL A 90 1.77 18.54 -0.93
N GLY A 91 1.75 18.50 -2.27
CA GLY A 91 1.99 19.66 -3.12
C GLY A 91 3.41 20.19 -3.04
N MET A 92 4.39 19.31 -2.90
CA MET A 92 5.80 19.65 -2.81
C MET A 92 6.62 18.91 -3.87
N TRP A 93 7.81 19.44 -4.21
CA TRP A 93 8.74 18.76 -5.09
C TRP A 93 9.32 17.49 -4.46
N GLN A 94 9.55 16.45 -5.25
CA GLN A 94 10.09 15.17 -4.75
C GLN A 94 11.41 15.34 -3.97
N TRP A 95 12.31 16.19 -4.44
CA TRP A 95 13.57 16.43 -3.76
C TRP A 95 13.37 17.00 -2.35
N ARG A 96 12.33 17.80 -2.16
CA ARG A 96 11.99 18.39 -0.88
C ARG A 96 11.43 17.33 0.08
N VAL A 97 10.54 16.47 -0.42
CA VAL A 97 10.01 15.32 0.33
C VAL A 97 11.14 14.38 0.72
N LYS A 98 12.05 14.08 -0.20
CA LYS A 98 13.23 13.26 0.06
C LYS A 98 14.14 13.86 1.15
N ARG A 99 14.27 15.17 1.18
CA ARG A 99 15.00 15.86 2.24
C ARG A 99 14.30 15.73 3.59
N HIS A 100 12.97 15.84 3.63
CA HIS A 100 12.17 15.67 4.84
C HIS A 100 12.18 14.23 5.38
N ALA A 101 12.53 13.27 4.56
CA ALA A 101 12.73 11.88 4.98
C ALA A 101 13.93 11.69 5.91
N LYS A 102 14.82 12.66 6.00
CA LYS A 102 15.96 12.62 6.95
C LYS A 102 15.48 12.96 8.35
N PRO A 103 15.85 12.17 9.39
CA PRO A 103 15.38 12.41 10.77
C PRO A 103 15.72 13.80 11.31
N LYS A 104 16.90 14.28 11.00
CA LYS A 104 17.36 15.61 11.44
C LYS A 104 16.53 16.74 10.85
N VAL A 105 16.18 16.65 9.57
CA VAL A 105 15.36 17.64 8.88
C VAL A 105 13.91 17.56 9.36
N PHE A 106 13.39 16.35 9.55
CA PHE A 106 12.04 16.12 10.06
C PHE A 106 11.79 16.83 11.40
N LYS A 107 12.74 16.78 12.31
CA LYS A 107 12.65 17.44 13.63
C LYS A 107 12.54 18.96 13.54
N THR A 108 12.97 19.55 12.43
CA THR A 108 12.95 21.00 12.20
C THR A 108 11.72 21.48 11.42
N LEU A 109 10.85 20.55 10.98
CA LEU A 109 9.66 20.89 10.22
C LEU A 109 8.66 21.69 11.07
N ASN A 110 8.06 22.72 10.46
CA ASN A 110 7.03 23.49 11.12
C ASN A 110 5.68 22.76 11.11
N GLN A 111 4.75 23.24 11.92
CA GLN A 111 3.41 22.64 12.07
C GLN A 111 2.64 22.60 10.74
N SER A 112 2.79 23.60 9.89
CA SER A 112 2.10 23.67 8.60
C SER A 112 2.53 22.55 7.66
N VAL A 113 3.83 22.25 7.60
CA VAL A 113 4.36 21.15 6.77
C VAL A 113 3.99 19.80 7.36
N LEU A 114 4.09 19.63 8.66
CA LEU A 114 3.67 18.41 9.36
C LEU A 114 2.20 18.11 9.13
N LYS A 115 1.35 19.13 9.12
CA LYS A 115 -0.08 18.98 8.83
C LYS A 115 -0.34 18.47 7.41
N LYS A 116 0.41 18.95 6.42
CA LYS A 116 0.30 18.45 5.04
C LYS A 116 0.59 16.96 4.94
N TYR A 117 1.63 16.50 5.61
CA TYR A 117 1.95 15.07 5.66
C TYR A 117 0.91 14.27 6.44
N ALA A 118 0.46 14.76 7.58
CA ALA A 118 -0.58 14.12 8.38
C ALA A 118 -1.88 13.96 7.60
N ASP A 119 -2.31 14.99 6.89
CA ASP A 119 -3.50 14.96 6.04
C ASP A 119 -3.34 13.95 4.89
N ALA A 120 -2.17 13.89 4.26
CA ALA A 120 -1.87 12.91 3.20
C ALA A 120 -1.93 11.45 3.70
N PHE A 121 -1.53 11.22 4.94
CA PHE A 121 -1.53 9.89 5.55
C PHE A 121 -2.84 9.55 6.30
N GLY A 122 -3.73 10.51 6.47
CA GLY A 122 -4.98 10.32 7.22
C GLY A 122 -4.78 10.12 8.72
N ILE A 123 -3.75 10.74 9.30
CA ILE A 123 -3.40 10.67 10.71
C ILE A 123 -3.33 12.06 11.34
N SER A 124 -3.23 12.12 12.68
CA SER A 124 -2.98 13.37 13.37
C SER A 124 -1.50 13.78 13.27
N VAL A 125 -1.24 15.08 13.45
CA VAL A 125 0.14 15.60 13.51
C VAL A 125 0.90 15.00 14.69
N ASP A 126 0.23 14.78 15.82
CA ASP A 126 0.83 14.18 17.02
C ASP A 126 1.25 12.73 16.77
N GLU A 127 0.42 11.93 16.09
CA GLU A 127 0.79 10.57 15.68
C GLU A 127 2.01 10.55 14.77
N LEU A 128 2.06 11.43 13.78
CA LEU A 128 3.20 11.55 12.88
C LEU A 128 4.47 11.95 13.63
N LYS A 129 4.36 12.93 14.50
CA LYS A 129 5.50 13.51 15.23
C LYS A 129 6.07 12.57 16.30
N ASN A 130 5.21 11.82 16.97
CA ASN A 130 5.57 10.97 18.10
C ASN A 130 5.88 9.53 17.71
N PHE A 131 5.72 9.16 16.44
CA PHE A 131 6.04 7.83 15.98
C PHE A 131 7.55 7.55 16.10
N ASP A 132 7.90 6.50 16.82
CA ASP A 132 9.28 6.12 17.11
C ASP A 132 9.68 4.72 16.61
N GLY A 133 8.80 4.07 15.86
CA GLY A 133 9.05 2.73 15.31
C GLY A 133 8.80 1.57 16.29
N LYS A 134 8.23 1.85 17.45
CA LYS A 134 7.91 0.84 18.48
C LYS A 134 6.45 0.44 18.50
#